data_d49054e27cad4b99fb6ed2e35eed3b05
#
_entry.id   d49054e27cad4b99fb6ed2e35eed3b05
#
_cell.length_a   1.000
_cell.length_b   1.000
_cell.length_c   1.000
_cell.angle_alpha   90.00
_cell.angle_beta   90.00
_cell.angle_gamma   90.00
#
_symmetry.space_group_name_H-M   'P 1'
#
loop_
_entity.id
_entity.type
_entity.pdbx_description
1 polymer ?
#
loop_
_entity_poly.entity_id
_entity_poly.type
_entity_poly.pdbx_seq_one_letter_code
_entity_poly.pdbx_strand_id
1 'polypeptide(L)'
;VTWLFDLDNTLHDAGAWVFAQMNDTMRAYLVATLGVSPGEADALRDGYWRRYGSTMLGLVRHHGVRPAHFLGETHRFPGLEERVTGHRHDLAAVARLRGRRIVLTNAPRAYALRVLGALGALWLFDEVIAVEDMTMFGRWRPKPDRRMLRAIAARLRVPPARCVLVEDSLENVLAARRVGMRAVWMQRFARRGAHAGPRVGRWSMRPSGVRVVRSLRALAGPGGGGPEGW
;
A
#
# COMPACT_ATOMS: atom_id res chain seq x y z
N VAL A 1 2.07 9.51 18.85
CA VAL A 1 2.44 9.12 17.48
C VAL A 1 1.40 8.15 16.95
N THR A 2 1.03 8.31 15.68
CA THR A 2 0.17 7.36 14.95
C THR A 2 0.97 6.80 13.79
N TRP A 3 1.16 5.49 13.80
CA TRP A 3 1.83 4.76 12.75
C TRP A 3 0.82 4.34 11.68
N LEU A 4 1.11 4.64 10.43
CA LEU A 4 0.33 4.23 9.26
C LEU A 4 1.20 3.26 8.47
N PHE A 5 0.85 1.99 8.46
CA PHE A 5 1.60 0.95 7.76
C PHE A 5 0.90 0.62 6.45
N ASP A 6 1.61 0.74 5.35
CA ASP A 6 1.20 0.06 4.14
C ASP A 6 1.27 -1.46 4.34
N LEU A 7 0.60 -2.22 3.48
CA LEU A 7 0.47 -3.67 3.58
C LEU A 7 1.43 -4.40 2.66
N ASP A 8 1.22 -4.23 1.35
CA ASP A 8 1.92 -4.98 0.30
C ASP A 8 3.37 -4.51 0.17
N ASN A 9 4.34 -5.44 0.19
CA ASN A 9 5.77 -5.14 0.23
C ASN A 9 6.24 -4.30 1.43
N THR A 10 5.38 -4.09 2.42
CA THR A 10 5.73 -3.42 3.69
C THR A 10 5.63 -4.38 4.86
N LEU A 11 4.49 -5.01 5.09
CA LEU A 11 4.28 -6.00 6.15
C LEU A 11 4.53 -7.44 5.68
N HIS A 12 4.31 -7.72 4.39
CA HIS A 12 4.54 -9.02 3.76
C HIS A 12 5.15 -8.89 2.36
N ASP A 13 5.66 -9.99 1.82
CA ASP A 13 6.24 -10.05 0.48
C ASP A 13 5.15 -10.31 -0.57
N ALA A 14 4.46 -9.26 -0.99
CA ALA A 14 3.46 -9.36 -2.06
C ALA A 14 4.11 -9.62 -3.44
N GLY A 15 5.35 -9.18 -3.62
CA GLY A 15 6.11 -9.37 -4.86
C GLY A 15 6.43 -10.83 -5.17
N ALA A 16 6.45 -11.69 -4.14
CA ALA A 16 6.77 -13.11 -4.32
C ALA A 16 5.69 -13.86 -5.13
N TRP A 17 4.42 -13.49 -4.97
CA TRP A 17 3.32 -14.19 -5.63
C TRP A 17 2.11 -13.30 -5.95
N VAL A 18 1.66 -12.45 -5.02
CA VAL A 18 0.41 -11.71 -5.14
C VAL A 18 0.36 -10.82 -6.37
N PHE A 19 1.42 -10.09 -6.67
CA PHE A 19 1.42 -9.17 -7.82
C PHE A 19 1.33 -9.89 -9.16
N ALA A 20 1.90 -11.09 -9.29
CA ALA A 20 1.74 -11.90 -10.49
C ALA A 20 0.27 -12.31 -10.67
N GLN A 21 -0.36 -12.83 -9.60
CA GLN A 21 -1.78 -13.19 -9.62
C GLN A 21 -2.68 -11.99 -9.89
N MET A 22 -2.37 -10.83 -9.30
CA MET A 22 -3.12 -9.60 -9.51
C MET A 22 -3.05 -9.15 -10.98
N ASN A 23 -1.90 -9.26 -11.62
CA ASN A 23 -1.76 -8.94 -13.04
C ASN A 23 -2.62 -9.86 -13.91
N ASP A 24 -2.62 -11.16 -13.63
CA ASP A 24 -3.42 -12.15 -14.37
C ASP A 24 -4.93 -11.93 -14.15
N THR A 25 -5.37 -11.72 -12.92
CA THR A 25 -6.79 -11.44 -12.63
C THR A 25 -7.25 -10.12 -13.23
N MET A 26 -6.42 -9.07 -13.20
CA MET A 26 -6.73 -7.80 -13.86
C MET A 26 -6.82 -7.95 -15.38
N ARG A 27 -5.90 -8.68 -16.00
CA ARG A 27 -5.95 -8.97 -17.43
C ARG A 27 -7.23 -9.71 -17.78
N ALA A 28 -7.55 -10.78 -17.07
CA ALA A 28 -8.75 -11.57 -17.31
C ALA A 28 -10.03 -10.69 -17.14
N TYR A 29 -10.05 -9.83 -16.13
CA TYR A 29 -11.14 -8.90 -15.90
C TYR A 29 -11.34 -7.93 -17.07
N LEU A 30 -10.27 -7.33 -17.58
CA LEU A 30 -10.35 -6.39 -18.70
C LEU A 30 -10.82 -7.08 -19.99
N VAL A 31 -10.28 -8.26 -20.28
CA VAL A 31 -10.73 -9.07 -21.43
C VAL A 31 -12.22 -9.36 -21.32
N ALA A 32 -12.68 -9.85 -20.18
CA ALA A 32 -14.10 -10.21 -19.98
C ALA A 32 -15.04 -9.00 -19.97
N THR A 33 -14.59 -7.86 -19.40
CA THR A 33 -15.46 -6.69 -19.19
C THR A 33 -15.47 -5.74 -20.40
N LEU A 34 -14.34 -5.59 -21.09
CA LEU A 34 -14.18 -4.62 -22.18
C LEU A 34 -14.15 -5.27 -23.57
N GLY A 35 -14.07 -6.61 -23.66
CA GLY A 35 -13.98 -7.32 -24.93
C GLY A 35 -12.66 -7.09 -25.68
N VAL A 36 -11.59 -6.69 -24.99
CA VAL A 36 -10.28 -6.41 -25.57
C VAL A 36 -9.40 -7.66 -25.59
N SER A 37 -8.40 -7.68 -26.45
CA SER A 37 -7.40 -8.75 -26.45
C SER A 37 -6.51 -8.73 -25.18
N PRO A 38 -5.87 -9.84 -24.81
CA PRO A 38 -4.96 -9.87 -23.66
C PRO A 38 -3.82 -8.83 -23.74
N GLY A 39 -3.29 -8.56 -24.92
CA GLY A 39 -2.24 -7.55 -25.11
C GLY A 39 -2.75 -6.13 -24.89
N GLU A 40 -3.95 -5.81 -25.37
CA GLU A 40 -4.62 -4.53 -25.12
C GLU A 40 -4.97 -4.35 -23.64
N ALA A 41 -5.40 -5.43 -22.98
CA ALA A 41 -5.67 -5.41 -21.54
C ALA A 41 -4.42 -5.05 -20.73
N ASP A 42 -3.27 -5.63 -21.06
CA ASP A 42 -2.00 -5.29 -20.42
C ASP A 42 -1.57 -3.84 -20.73
N ALA A 43 -1.73 -3.38 -21.96
CA ALA A 43 -1.43 -2.01 -22.35
C ALA A 43 -2.30 -0.99 -21.61
N LEU A 44 -3.61 -1.26 -21.47
CA LEU A 44 -4.55 -0.44 -20.70
C LEU A 44 -4.18 -0.40 -19.22
N ARG A 45 -3.91 -1.59 -18.61
CA ARG A 45 -3.49 -1.70 -17.21
C ARG A 45 -2.26 -0.84 -16.93
N ASP A 46 -1.21 -1.02 -17.73
CA ASP A 46 0.07 -0.31 -17.55
C ASP A 46 -0.07 1.18 -17.88
N GLY A 47 -0.86 1.55 -18.90
CA GLY A 47 -1.16 2.93 -19.26
C GLY A 47 -1.88 3.67 -18.14
N TYR A 48 -2.91 3.06 -17.56
CA TYR A 48 -3.66 3.67 -16.45
C TYR A 48 -2.84 3.75 -15.17
N TRP A 49 -2.04 2.72 -14.86
CA TRP A 49 -1.11 2.78 -13.75
C TRP A 49 -0.15 3.97 -13.89
N ARG A 50 0.49 4.12 -15.05
CA ARG A 50 1.42 5.25 -15.30
C ARG A 50 0.75 6.61 -15.20
N ARG A 51 -0.49 6.73 -15.70
CA ARG A 51 -1.17 8.02 -15.80
C ARG A 51 -1.88 8.44 -14.52
N TYR A 52 -2.42 7.50 -13.77
CA TYR A 52 -3.31 7.75 -12.62
C TYR A 52 -2.78 7.18 -11.30
N GLY A 53 -1.68 6.44 -11.32
CA GLY A 53 -1.15 5.69 -10.17
C GLY A 53 -2.04 4.50 -9.76
N SER A 54 -3.07 4.21 -10.57
CA SER A 54 -4.02 3.11 -10.31
C SER A 54 -4.75 2.73 -11.58
N THR A 55 -4.73 1.44 -11.93
CA THR A 55 -5.50 0.87 -13.03
C THR A 55 -7.01 1.10 -12.83
N MET A 56 -7.50 0.91 -11.60
CA MET A 56 -8.89 1.12 -11.23
C MET A 56 -9.38 2.54 -11.56
N LEU A 57 -8.59 3.57 -11.23
CA LEU A 57 -8.98 4.96 -11.51
C LEU A 57 -9.13 5.23 -13.01
N GLY A 58 -8.27 4.64 -13.83
CA GLY A 58 -8.38 4.71 -15.28
C GLY A 58 -9.63 4.03 -15.80
N LEU A 59 -9.91 2.82 -15.33
CA LEU A 59 -11.09 2.04 -15.72
C LEU A 59 -12.41 2.74 -15.34
N VAL A 60 -12.48 3.30 -14.14
CA VAL A 60 -13.64 4.08 -13.69
C VAL A 60 -13.85 5.29 -14.60
N ARG A 61 -12.77 6.02 -14.90
CA ARG A 61 -12.85 7.27 -15.65
C ARG A 61 -13.20 7.09 -17.12
N HIS A 62 -12.65 6.05 -17.76
CA HIS A 62 -12.74 5.87 -19.22
C HIS A 62 -13.74 4.80 -19.66
N HIS A 63 -14.09 3.88 -18.77
CA HIS A 63 -14.94 2.74 -19.10
C HIS A 63 -16.15 2.59 -18.18
N GLY A 64 -16.33 3.49 -17.20
CA GLY A 64 -17.47 3.44 -16.27
C GLY A 64 -17.49 2.18 -15.37
N VAL A 65 -16.35 1.51 -15.21
CA VAL A 65 -16.23 0.31 -14.38
C VAL A 65 -16.57 0.65 -12.93
N ARG A 66 -17.39 -0.21 -12.30
CA ARG A 66 -17.73 -0.06 -10.88
C ARG A 66 -16.55 -0.51 -10.01
N PRO A 67 -15.97 0.37 -9.16
CA PRO A 67 -14.78 0.05 -8.36
C PRO A 67 -14.94 -1.19 -7.49
N ALA A 68 -16.07 -1.32 -6.79
CA ALA A 68 -16.31 -2.47 -5.91
C ALA A 68 -16.32 -3.81 -6.67
N HIS A 69 -16.87 -3.83 -7.89
CA HIS A 69 -16.85 -5.00 -8.74
C HIS A 69 -15.42 -5.34 -9.19
N PHE A 70 -14.68 -4.34 -9.71
CA PHE A 70 -13.29 -4.53 -10.11
C PHE A 70 -12.42 -5.06 -8.95
N LEU A 71 -12.51 -4.42 -7.79
CA LEU A 71 -11.73 -4.82 -6.61
C LEU A 71 -12.10 -6.23 -6.14
N GLY A 72 -13.39 -6.56 -6.13
CA GLY A 72 -13.89 -7.89 -5.74
C GLY A 72 -13.39 -8.99 -6.67
N GLU A 73 -13.41 -8.76 -7.99
CA GLU A 73 -12.98 -9.78 -8.96
C GLU A 73 -11.46 -9.92 -9.04
N THR A 74 -10.71 -8.81 -8.94
CA THR A 74 -9.25 -8.83 -9.14
C THR A 74 -8.44 -9.20 -7.90
N HIS A 75 -9.06 -9.25 -6.72
CA HIS A 75 -8.39 -9.61 -5.46
C HIS A 75 -8.88 -10.94 -4.87
N ARG A 76 -9.55 -11.76 -5.68
CA ARG A 76 -9.85 -13.15 -5.32
C ARG A 76 -8.63 -14.01 -5.59
N PHE A 77 -7.89 -14.34 -4.56
CA PHE A 77 -6.70 -15.18 -4.64
C PHE A 77 -6.96 -16.48 -3.88
N PRO A 78 -7.36 -17.59 -4.55
CA PRO A 78 -7.42 -18.90 -3.93
C PRO A 78 -6.05 -19.30 -3.38
N GLY A 79 -6.01 -19.85 -2.15
CA GLY A 79 -4.76 -20.22 -1.50
C GLY A 79 -3.85 -19.07 -1.08
N LEU A 80 -4.39 -17.84 -0.96
CA LEU A 80 -3.65 -16.67 -0.51
C LEU A 80 -2.95 -16.91 0.82
N GLU A 81 -3.67 -17.49 1.78
CA GLU A 81 -3.21 -17.66 3.17
C GLU A 81 -1.95 -18.52 3.25
N GLU A 82 -1.82 -19.51 2.37
CA GLU A 82 -0.65 -20.41 2.28
C GLU A 82 0.57 -19.73 1.62
N ARG A 83 0.33 -18.66 0.87
CA ARG A 83 1.35 -17.96 0.08
C ARG A 83 1.82 -16.66 0.72
N VAL A 84 1.09 -16.16 1.71
CA VAL A 84 1.48 -14.95 2.44
C VAL A 84 2.74 -15.23 3.26
N THR A 85 3.79 -14.47 3.01
CA THR A 85 5.04 -14.57 3.76
C THR A 85 5.40 -13.22 4.36
N GLY A 86 5.74 -13.22 5.64
CA GLY A 86 6.17 -12.03 6.37
C GLY A 86 7.31 -12.38 7.34
N HIS A 87 7.93 -11.35 7.91
CA HIS A 87 9.02 -11.53 8.85
C HIS A 87 8.53 -11.42 10.30
N ARG A 88 8.52 -12.53 11.03
CA ARG A 88 8.11 -12.60 12.45
C ARG A 88 8.82 -11.56 13.32
N HIS A 89 10.11 -11.34 13.11
CA HIS A 89 10.87 -10.32 13.86
C HIS A 89 10.44 -8.88 13.55
N ASP A 90 9.97 -8.60 12.32
CA ASP A 90 9.43 -7.30 11.96
C ASP A 90 8.08 -7.08 12.63
N LEU A 91 7.18 -8.08 12.60
CA LEU A 91 5.89 -8.01 13.29
C LEU A 91 6.06 -7.86 14.80
N ALA A 92 6.99 -8.60 15.41
CA ALA A 92 7.33 -8.45 16.82
C ALA A 92 7.90 -7.05 17.14
N ALA A 93 8.59 -6.41 16.21
CA ALA A 93 9.03 -5.02 16.38
C ALA A 93 7.87 -4.04 16.29
N VAL A 94 6.92 -4.25 15.38
CA VAL A 94 5.67 -3.46 15.30
C VAL A 94 4.89 -3.53 16.60
N ALA A 95 4.78 -4.73 17.21
CA ALA A 95 4.11 -4.91 18.51
C ALA A 95 4.68 -4.03 19.64
N ARG A 96 5.98 -3.72 19.60
CA ARG A 96 6.67 -2.89 20.61
C ARG A 96 6.58 -1.38 20.36
N LEU A 97 6.05 -0.95 19.22
CA LEU A 97 5.91 0.47 18.92
C LEU A 97 4.85 1.11 19.82
N ARG A 98 5.20 2.25 20.43
CA ARG A 98 4.25 3.03 21.23
C ARG A 98 3.34 3.86 20.32
N GLY A 99 2.09 4.00 20.70
CA GLY A 99 1.06 4.76 19.97
C GLY A 99 0.15 3.87 19.12
N ARG A 100 -0.78 4.51 18.39
CA ARG A 100 -1.74 3.82 17.52
C ARG A 100 -1.02 3.26 16.28
N ARG A 101 -1.42 2.06 15.90
CA ARG A 101 -0.90 1.36 14.71
C ARG A 101 -2.07 1.06 13.79
N ILE A 102 -2.01 1.57 12.58
CA ILE A 102 -3.09 1.52 11.61
C ILE A 102 -2.53 0.98 10.31
N VAL A 103 -3.22 0.03 9.69
CA VAL A 103 -2.91 -0.35 8.30
C VAL A 103 -3.56 0.65 7.36
N LEU A 104 -2.80 1.18 6.40
CA LEU A 104 -3.26 2.12 5.38
C LEU A 104 -2.88 1.60 4.00
N THR A 105 -3.79 0.90 3.33
CA THR A 105 -3.52 0.19 2.08
C THR A 105 -4.42 0.62 0.93
N ASN A 106 -3.87 0.61 -0.30
CA ASN A 106 -4.66 0.76 -1.52
C ASN A 106 -5.36 -0.55 -1.95
N ALA A 107 -5.14 -1.64 -1.23
CA ALA A 107 -5.83 -2.90 -1.45
C ALA A 107 -7.23 -2.91 -0.80
N PRO A 108 -8.13 -3.79 -1.25
CA PRO A 108 -9.46 -3.97 -0.64
C PRO A 108 -9.35 -4.49 0.80
N ARG A 109 -10.32 -4.09 1.62
CA ARG A 109 -10.42 -4.50 3.03
C ARG A 109 -10.43 -6.02 3.19
N ALA A 110 -11.22 -6.73 2.38
CA ALA A 110 -11.32 -8.18 2.46
C ALA A 110 -9.97 -8.86 2.24
N TYR A 111 -9.21 -8.42 1.23
CA TYR A 111 -7.85 -8.90 0.99
C TYR A 111 -6.90 -8.57 2.15
N ALA A 112 -6.93 -7.31 2.63
CA ALA A 112 -6.06 -6.89 3.73
C ALA A 112 -6.28 -7.70 5.00
N LEU A 113 -7.52 -7.99 5.36
CA LEU A 113 -7.86 -8.82 6.52
C LEU A 113 -7.39 -10.27 6.37
N ARG A 114 -7.50 -10.86 5.16
CA ARG A 114 -6.97 -12.20 4.88
C ARG A 114 -5.44 -12.25 5.04
N VAL A 115 -4.72 -11.27 4.49
CA VAL A 115 -3.26 -11.16 4.62
C VAL A 115 -2.85 -11.03 6.09
N LEU A 116 -3.49 -10.11 6.83
CA LEU A 116 -3.18 -9.90 8.25
C LEU A 116 -3.53 -11.14 9.09
N GLY A 117 -4.60 -11.84 8.76
CA GLY A 117 -4.98 -13.11 9.39
C GLY A 117 -3.91 -14.18 9.17
N ALA A 118 -3.48 -14.39 7.94
CA ALA A 118 -2.43 -15.35 7.58
C ALA A 118 -1.08 -15.04 8.26
N LEU A 119 -0.77 -13.75 8.47
CA LEU A 119 0.40 -13.32 9.22
C LEU A 119 0.25 -13.46 10.74
N GLY A 120 -0.95 -13.78 11.27
CA GLY A 120 -1.26 -13.72 12.69
C GLY A 120 -1.09 -12.31 13.27
N ALA A 121 -1.33 -11.26 12.47
CA ALA A 121 -0.97 -9.87 12.78
C ALA A 121 -2.20 -8.94 12.98
N LEU A 122 -3.42 -9.44 12.92
CA LEU A 122 -4.64 -8.63 13.08
C LEU A 122 -4.63 -7.85 14.41
N TRP A 123 -4.24 -8.49 15.49
CA TRP A 123 -4.20 -7.91 16.84
C TRP A 123 -3.15 -6.79 17.01
N LEU A 124 -2.22 -6.64 16.07
CA LEU A 124 -1.20 -5.60 16.10
C LEU A 124 -1.75 -4.22 15.76
N PHE A 125 -2.88 -4.15 15.07
CA PHE A 125 -3.38 -2.92 14.49
C PHE A 125 -4.74 -2.52 15.08
N ASP A 126 -4.84 -1.25 15.46
CA ASP A 126 -6.06 -0.68 16.01
C ASP A 126 -7.16 -0.48 14.94
N GLU A 127 -6.74 -0.33 13.67
CA GLU A 127 -7.65 -0.08 12.54
C GLU A 127 -7.00 -0.50 11.22
N VAL A 128 -7.84 -0.90 10.24
CA VAL A 128 -7.46 -1.06 8.83
C VAL A 128 -8.21 -0.03 8.01
N ILE A 129 -7.48 0.89 7.40
CA ILE A 129 -7.99 1.84 6.41
C ILE A 129 -7.62 1.29 5.04
N ALA A 130 -8.63 0.82 4.32
CA ALA A 130 -8.49 0.20 3.00
C ALA A 130 -8.91 1.18 1.89
N VAL A 131 -8.76 0.79 0.65
CA VAL A 131 -9.09 1.65 -0.50
C VAL A 131 -10.55 2.10 -0.51
N GLU A 132 -11.47 1.29 0.01
CA GLU A 132 -12.90 1.62 0.13
C GLU A 132 -13.14 2.85 1.03
N ASP A 133 -12.28 3.08 2.01
CA ASP A 133 -12.35 4.25 2.91
C ASP A 133 -11.75 5.51 2.28
N MET A 134 -11.09 5.39 1.12
CA MET A 134 -10.38 6.48 0.46
C MET A 134 -11.26 7.15 -0.59
N THR A 135 -12.42 7.63 -0.17
CA THR A 135 -13.34 8.37 -1.04
C THR A 135 -13.55 9.78 -0.50
N MET A 136 -13.63 10.76 -1.41
CA MET A 136 -13.95 12.16 -1.08
C MET A 136 -14.92 12.70 -2.14
N PHE A 137 -16.06 13.22 -1.70
CA PHE A 137 -17.10 13.75 -2.61
C PHE A 137 -17.47 12.76 -3.72
N GLY A 138 -17.67 11.48 -3.36
CA GLY A 138 -18.01 10.41 -4.29
C GLY A 138 -16.88 9.96 -5.24
N ARG A 139 -15.66 10.48 -5.07
CA ARG A 139 -14.50 10.12 -5.89
C ARG A 139 -13.46 9.33 -5.11
N TRP A 140 -12.98 8.26 -5.70
CA TRP A 140 -11.88 7.46 -5.16
C TRP A 140 -10.56 8.22 -5.25
N ARG A 141 -9.83 8.25 -4.13
CA ARG A 141 -8.56 8.96 -3.97
C ARG A 141 -7.55 8.11 -3.19
N PRO A 142 -7.10 6.99 -3.77
CA PRO A 142 -6.09 6.17 -3.11
C PRO A 142 -4.78 6.94 -2.94
N LYS A 143 -3.86 6.41 -2.13
CA LYS A 143 -2.48 6.89 -2.10
C LYS A 143 -1.92 6.89 -3.54
N PRO A 144 -1.19 7.92 -3.94
CA PRO A 144 -0.54 9.02 -3.19
C PRO A 144 -1.35 10.33 -3.08
N ASP A 145 -2.69 10.30 -3.16
CA ASP A 145 -3.49 11.54 -3.08
C ASP A 145 -3.26 12.28 -1.75
N ARG A 146 -2.67 13.48 -1.84
CA ARG A 146 -2.32 14.30 -0.68
C ARG A 146 -3.54 14.83 0.08
N ARG A 147 -4.68 15.04 -0.59
CA ARG A 147 -5.93 15.49 0.05
C ARG A 147 -6.47 14.36 0.91
N MET A 148 -6.42 13.12 0.39
CA MET A 148 -6.82 11.95 1.14
C MET A 148 -5.92 11.73 2.36
N LEU A 149 -4.60 11.86 2.25
CA LEU A 149 -3.71 11.73 3.41
C LEU A 149 -4.01 12.75 4.50
N ARG A 150 -4.34 14.01 4.13
CA ARG A 150 -4.80 15.02 5.10
C ARG A 150 -6.15 14.66 5.72
N ALA A 151 -7.10 14.17 4.91
CA ALA A 151 -8.41 13.74 5.39
C ALA A 151 -8.31 12.57 6.36
N ILE A 152 -7.42 11.60 6.11
CA ILE A 152 -7.14 10.49 7.03
C ILE A 152 -6.59 11.01 8.35
N ALA A 153 -5.59 11.90 8.34
CA ALA A 153 -5.06 12.50 9.57
C ALA A 153 -6.14 13.23 10.37
N ALA A 154 -7.01 14.00 9.69
CA ALA A 154 -8.13 14.69 10.31
C ALA A 154 -9.16 13.70 10.90
N ARG A 155 -9.54 12.64 10.17
CA ARG A 155 -10.43 11.56 10.65
C ARG A 155 -9.86 10.90 11.91
N LEU A 156 -8.56 10.66 11.93
CA LEU A 156 -7.84 10.08 13.07
C LEU A 156 -7.68 11.07 14.23
N ARG A 157 -8.03 12.35 14.04
CA ARG A 157 -7.83 13.45 14.99
C ARG A 157 -6.38 13.62 15.42
N VAL A 158 -5.46 13.50 14.47
CA VAL A 158 -4.01 13.59 14.70
C VAL A 158 -3.40 14.58 13.72
N PRO A 159 -2.60 15.56 14.17
CA PRO A 159 -1.85 16.42 13.26
C PRO A 159 -0.94 15.59 12.36
N PRO A 160 -0.79 15.93 11.06
CA PRO A 160 0.10 15.20 10.15
C PRO A 160 1.52 14.99 10.70
N ALA A 161 2.10 15.97 11.39
CA ALA A 161 3.43 15.88 12.00
C ALA A 161 3.56 14.76 13.06
N ARG A 162 2.45 14.28 13.60
CA ARG A 162 2.41 13.16 14.56
C ARG A 162 2.05 11.83 13.89
N CYS A 163 1.85 11.81 12.56
CA CYS A 163 1.69 10.61 11.76
C CYS A 163 3.03 10.18 11.17
N VAL A 164 3.30 8.88 11.16
CA VAL A 164 4.46 8.25 10.51
C VAL A 164 3.93 7.25 9.49
N LEU A 165 4.13 7.53 8.20
CA LEU A 165 3.82 6.57 7.13
C LEU A 165 5.01 5.64 6.91
N VAL A 166 4.80 4.33 6.98
CA VAL A 166 5.76 3.28 6.64
C VAL A 166 5.30 2.63 5.34
N GLU A 167 6.09 2.71 4.26
CA GLU A 167 5.62 2.49 2.91
C GLU A 167 6.78 2.05 2.00
N ASP A 168 6.52 1.16 1.05
CA ASP A 168 7.52 0.70 0.06
C ASP A 168 7.57 1.58 -1.20
N SER A 169 6.45 2.22 -1.55
CA SER A 169 6.34 3.12 -2.70
C SER A 169 6.93 4.50 -2.37
N LEU A 170 7.99 4.89 -3.10
CA LEU A 170 8.59 6.22 -2.93
C LEU A 170 7.60 7.34 -3.22
N GLU A 171 6.69 7.16 -4.16
CA GLU A 171 5.68 8.15 -4.51
C GLU A 171 4.74 8.44 -3.34
N ASN A 172 4.28 7.39 -2.65
CA ASN A 172 3.47 7.50 -1.44
C ASN A 172 4.24 8.15 -0.28
N VAL A 173 5.52 7.76 -0.11
CA VAL A 173 6.43 8.36 0.88
C VAL A 173 6.57 9.87 0.66
N LEU A 174 6.83 10.28 -0.57
CA LEU A 174 6.97 11.71 -0.91
C LEU A 174 5.65 12.48 -0.76
N ALA A 175 4.51 11.86 -1.08
CA ALA A 175 3.20 12.46 -0.86
C ALA A 175 2.93 12.70 0.63
N ALA A 176 3.25 11.74 1.49
CA ALA A 176 3.14 11.87 2.95
C ALA A 176 4.02 13.00 3.48
N ARG A 177 5.27 13.09 3.03
CA ARG A 177 6.17 14.19 3.40
C ARG A 177 5.61 15.56 3.02
N ARG A 178 5.03 15.68 1.81
CA ARG A 178 4.43 16.94 1.32
C ARG A 178 3.21 17.40 2.11
N VAL A 179 2.57 16.51 2.86
CA VAL A 179 1.47 16.89 3.76
C VAL A 179 1.91 17.10 5.22
N GLY A 180 3.22 17.02 5.48
CA GLY A 180 3.80 17.24 6.80
C GLY A 180 3.87 15.98 7.68
N MET A 181 3.57 14.79 7.13
CA MET A 181 3.79 13.53 7.84
C MET A 181 5.27 13.19 7.86
N ARG A 182 5.69 12.43 8.88
CA ARG A 182 6.96 11.72 8.84
C ARG A 182 6.80 10.51 7.91
N ALA A 183 7.89 10.06 7.30
CA ALA A 183 7.82 8.92 6.39
C ALA A 183 9.05 8.02 6.51
N VAL A 184 8.80 6.73 6.43
CA VAL A 184 9.79 5.66 6.41
C VAL A 184 9.64 4.93 5.09
N TRP A 185 10.72 4.85 4.34
CA TRP A 185 10.75 4.10 3.09
C TRP A 185 11.27 2.68 3.34
N MET A 186 10.36 1.70 3.26
CA MET A 186 10.65 0.29 3.42
C MET A 186 11.19 -0.31 2.14
N GLN A 187 12.39 -0.89 2.17
CA GLN A 187 13.05 -1.42 0.96
C GLN A 187 13.38 -2.92 1.04
N ARG A 188 12.78 -3.67 1.96
CA ARG A 188 13.07 -5.10 2.08
C ARG A 188 12.73 -5.88 0.82
N PHE A 189 11.53 -5.64 0.30
CA PHE A 189 10.96 -6.40 -0.82
C PHE A 189 11.17 -5.74 -2.18
N ALA A 190 11.70 -4.51 -2.23
CA ALA A 190 11.84 -3.70 -3.44
C ALA A 190 12.68 -4.33 -4.58
N ARG A 191 13.44 -5.39 -4.30
CA ARG A 191 14.34 -6.06 -5.27
C ARG A 191 13.78 -7.32 -5.90
N ARG A 192 12.66 -7.86 -5.40
CA ARG A 192 12.11 -9.16 -5.84
C ARG A 192 11.00 -9.06 -6.88
N GLY A 193 10.43 -7.90 -7.09
CA GLY A 193 9.32 -7.69 -8.02
C GLY A 193 9.78 -7.16 -9.38
N ALA A 194 10.15 -8.03 -10.31
CA ALA A 194 10.29 -7.63 -11.73
C ALA A 194 8.94 -7.21 -12.36
N HIS A 195 7.85 -7.26 -11.59
CA HIS A 195 6.47 -6.99 -12.01
C HIS A 195 5.79 -5.84 -11.24
N ALA A 196 6.47 -5.23 -10.28
CA ALA A 196 6.02 -3.98 -9.72
C ALA A 196 6.27 -2.88 -10.76
N GLY A 197 5.21 -2.38 -11.39
CA GLY A 197 5.11 -1.23 -12.30
C GLY A 197 6.39 -0.71 -13.03
N PRO A 198 6.29 0.30 -13.86
CA PRO A 198 7.47 0.79 -14.58
C PRO A 198 8.57 1.07 -13.57
N ARG A 199 9.74 0.48 -13.81
CA ARG A 199 10.95 0.58 -12.97
C ARG A 199 11.07 2.00 -12.45
N VAL A 200 10.73 2.20 -11.18
CA VAL A 200 11.16 3.41 -10.48
C VAL A 200 12.68 3.35 -10.57
N GLY A 201 13.24 4.27 -11.32
CA GLY A 201 14.67 4.30 -11.60
C GLY A 201 15.45 4.11 -10.30
N ARG A 202 16.62 3.46 -10.36
CA ARG A 202 17.55 3.37 -9.24
C ARG A 202 17.76 4.78 -8.69
N TRP A 203 16.97 5.16 -7.68
CA TRP A 203 17.23 6.40 -6.97
C TRP A 203 18.52 6.19 -6.19
N SER A 204 19.62 6.67 -6.75
CA SER A 204 20.93 6.66 -6.09
C SER A 204 20.98 7.63 -4.91
N MET A 205 20.00 8.54 -4.80
CA MET A 205 19.92 9.54 -3.74
C MET A 205 18.74 9.23 -2.80
N ARG A 206 19.00 9.24 -1.50
CA ARG A 206 17.95 9.19 -0.48
C ARG A 206 17.22 10.52 -0.46
N PRO A 207 15.88 10.55 -0.54
CA PRO A 207 15.15 11.80 -0.40
C PRO A 207 15.44 12.43 0.96
N SER A 208 15.68 13.75 1.00
CA SER A 208 15.91 14.46 2.25
C SER A 208 14.74 14.28 3.22
N GLY A 209 15.06 14.03 4.50
CA GLY A 209 14.06 13.86 5.56
C GLY A 209 13.24 12.56 5.47
N VAL A 210 13.68 11.55 4.69
CA VAL A 210 13.08 10.23 4.61
C VAL A 210 14.01 9.20 5.24
N ARG A 211 13.52 8.49 6.25
CA ARG A 211 14.25 7.35 6.81
C ARG A 211 14.07 6.13 5.93
N VAL A 212 15.17 5.53 5.50
CA VAL A 212 15.17 4.29 4.69
C VAL A 212 15.48 3.12 5.58
N VAL A 213 14.63 2.08 5.53
CA VAL A 213 14.80 0.86 6.31
C VAL A 213 14.63 -0.39 5.45
N ARG A 214 15.27 -1.48 5.86
CA ARG A 214 15.09 -2.82 5.28
C ARG A 214 14.51 -3.81 6.26
N SER A 215 14.15 -3.35 7.46
CA SER A 215 13.49 -4.14 8.50
C SER A 215 12.72 -3.19 9.40
N LEU A 216 11.52 -3.58 9.81
CA LEU A 216 10.71 -2.83 10.76
C LEU A 216 11.33 -2.86 12.17
N ARG A 217 12.28 -3.76 12.43
CA ARG A 217 13.08 -3.74 13.68
C ARG A 217 13.79 -2.40 13.88
N ALA A 218 14.19 -1.75 12.78
CA ALA A 218 14.82 -0.44 12.85
C ALA A 218 13.92 0.66 13.44
N LEU A 219 12.60 0.44 13.51
CA LEU A 219 11.64 1.37 14.10
C LEU A 219 11.60 1.28 15.63
N ALA A 220 11.91 0.11 16.20
CA ALA A 220 11.80 -0.20 17.63
C ALA A 220 13.16 -0.16 18.40
N GLY A 221 14.25 0.25 17.75
CA GLY A 221 15.60 0.34 18.37
C GLY A 221 15.75 1.52 19.33
N PRO A 222 16.85 1.56 20.13
CA PRO A 222 17.07 2.58 21.17
C PRO A 222 17.06 4.03 20.68
N GLY A 223 17.14 4.28 19.37
CA GLY A 223 16.94 5.61 18.75
C GLY A 223 15.61 5.78 18.02
N GLY A 224 14.70 4.80 18.06
CA GLY A 224 13.43 4.80 17.31
C GLY A 224 12.16 4.87 18.17
N GLY A 225 12.30 4.80 19.49
CA GLY A 225 11.16 4.64 20.40
C GLY A 225 10.52 5.91 20.94
N GLY A 226 11.01 7.09 20.57
CA GLY A 226 10.45 8.37 21.03
C GLY A 226 10.18 9.35 19.89
N PRO A 227 9.27 10.32 20.10
CA PRO A 227 8.98 11.35 19.11
C PRO A 227 10.17 12.26 18.77
N GLU A 228 11.26 12.19 19.56
CA GLU A 228 12.43 13.07 19.47
C GLU A 228 13.59 12.50 18.64
N GLY A 229 13.53 11.22 18.25
CA GLY A 229 14.60 10.53 17.50
C GLY A 229 14.36 10.40 16.00
N TRP A 230 13.48 11.22 15.42
CA TRP A 230 13.08 11.13 14.01
C TRP A 230 13.26 12.45 13.30
#